data_8b3d81c6a171da12df5b2663637252e7
#
_entry.id   8b3d81c6a171da12df5b2663637252e7
#
_cell.length_a   1.000
_cell.length_b   1.000
_cell.length_c   1.000
_cell.angle_alpha   90.00
_cell.angle_beta   90.00
_cell.angle_gamma   90.00
#
_symmetry.space_group_name_H-M   'P 1'
#
loop_
_entity.id
_entity.type
_entity.pdbx_description
1 polymer ?
#
loop_
_entity_poly.entity_id
_entity_poly.type
_entity_poly.pdbx_seq_one_letter_code
_entity_poly.pdbx_strand_id
1 'polypeptide(L)'
;INGLESGKYTLEFSYVSYKTVSREISLTGDFKLSQKLVPDTEVLNEVTVTAVENKGITSSTRIGCDAIAHIQPSSFADLLELLPGGMAKDPVLGSPQLINLRSANSLSNADYATSALGTRFMIDGRPVNNDANMQSTPAFSNYGSSYVNYGTDMREISTEDIDNVEIVRGIASVKYGDLTSGLVNITRKRGGKDLHARFKSDMKSKLFYLGKGFEWGDDSDRRTINASANYLDSRSDPRQTRQNWKRLTSSVRFGRDMRNEDFTKSFSVNLDYIGSFDNQKSDVDLDKTEGGMPIETYKSTYNKYSVGTRFSIKSRDGDKLFRSWEGSASVTYENDQINRWRHVSLGKA
;
A
#
# COMPACT_ATOMS: atom_id res chain seq x y z
N ILE A 1 -42.72 -9.71 -36.21
CA ILE A 1 -43.20 -8.31 -36.23
C ILE A 1 -44.11 -8.27 -37.46
N ASN A 2 -45.39 -7.90 -37.34
CA ASN A 2 -46.34 -7.80 -38.42
C ASN A 2 -46.71 -6.33 -38.65
N GLY A 3 -46.99 -5.98 -39.91
CA GLY A 3 -47.55 -4.65 -40.25
C GLY A 3 -46.52 -3.54 -40.40
N LEU A 4 -45.28 -3.86 -40.80
CA LEU A 4 -44.27 -2.88 -41.17
C LEU A 4 -44.45 -2.51 -42.62
N GLU A 5 -44.39 -1.20 -42.95
CA GLU A 5 -44.42 -0.71 -44.32
C GLU A 5 -43.07 -0.96 -45.03
N SER A 6 -43.07 -0.96 -46.35
CA SER A 6 -41.83 -1.07 -47.11
C SER A 6 -40.87 0.08 -46.79
N GLY A 7 -39.64 -0.21 -46.40
CA GLY A 7 -38.67 0.80 -45.98
C GLY A 7 -37.35 0.20 -45.50
N LYS A 8 -36.44 1.08 -45.10
CA LYS A 8 -35.15 0.68 -44.47
C LYS A 8 -35.34 0.66 -42.97
N TYR A 9 -34.95 -0.42 -42.34
CA TYR A 9 -35.03 -0.64 -40.92
C TYR A 9 -33.70 -1.11 -40.37
N THR A 10 -33.38 -0.70 -39.16
CA THR A 10 -32.28 -1.28 -38.34
C THR A 10 -32.89 -2.22 -37.34
N LEU A 11 -32.57 -3.49 -37.44
CA LEU A 11 -32.98 -4.51 -36.46
C LEU A 11 -31.85 -4.68 -35.45
N GLU A 12 -32.22 -4.56 -34.19
CA GLU A 12 -31.33 -4.81 -33.05
C GLU A 12 -31.75 -6.11 -32.37
N PHE A 13 -30.79 -7.05 -32.28
CA PHE A 13 -30.96 -8.33 -31.60
C PHE A 13 -30.17 -8.28 -30.30
N SER A 14 -30.86 -8.25 -29.17
CA SER A 14 -30.25 -8.31 -27.85
C SER A 14 -30.84 -9.46 -27.04
N TYR A 15 -29.99 -10.15 -26.32
CA TYR A 15 -30.35 -11.17 -25.36
C TYR A 15 -29.37 -11.20 -24.21
N VAL A 16 -29.83 -11.51 -23.00
CA VAL A 16 -28.99 -11.57 -21.81
C VAL A 16 -27.83 -12.54 -22.03
N SER A 17 -26.60 -12.13 -21.79
CA SER A 17 -25.35 -12.89 -22.00
C SER A 17 -24.97 -13.12 -23.47
N TYR A 18 -25.49 -12.32 -24.38
CA TYR A 18 -25.09 -12.34 -25.80
C TYR A 18 -24.75 -10.94 -26.30
N LYS A 19 -23.78 -10.85 -27.23
CA LYS A 19 -23.42 -9.58 -27.87
C LYS A 19 -24.58 -9.08 -28.72
N THR A 20 -24.96 -7.82 -28.48
CA THR A 20 -25.98 -7.15 -29.28
C THR A 20 -25.49 -7.02 -30.73
N VAL A 21 -26.32 -7.41 -31.69
CA VAL A 21 -26.05 -7.33 -33.12
C VAL A 21 -27.07 -6.43 -33.77
N SER A 22 -26.62 -5.35 -34.41
CA SER A 22 -27.47 -4.47 -35.21
C SER A 22 -27.29 -4.79 -36.70
N ARG A 23 -28.42 -4.86 -37.44
CA ARG A 23 -28.43 -5.17 -38.84
C ARG A 23 -29.40 -4.28 -39.59
N GLU A 24 -28.93 -3.64 -40.67
CA GLU A 24 -29.77 -2.87 -41.58
C GLU A 24 -30.42 -3.79 -42.56
N ILE A 25 -31.74 -3.66 -42.74
CA ILE A 25 -32.51 -4.39 -43.75
C ILE A 25 -33.38 -3.44 -44.57
N SER A 26 -33.63 -3.77 -45.83
CA SER A 26 -34.57 -3.10 -46.68
C SER A 26 -35.78 -4.05 -46.87
N LEU A 27 -36.90 -3.65 -46.30
CA LEU A 27 -38.13 -4.45 -46.36
C LEU A 27 -38.91 -4.07 -47.62
N THR A 28 -39.10 -5.04 -48.50
CA THR A 28 -39.88 -4.87 -49.75
C THR A 28 -41.05 -5.87 -49.82
N GLY A 29 -41.21 -6.72 -48.80
CA GLY A 29 -42.24 -7.76 -48.66
C GLY A 29 -41.97 -8.66 -47.48
N ASP A 30 -42.64 -9.78 -47.36
CA ASP A 30 -42.45 -10.72 -46.24
C ASP A 30 -40.99 -11.21 -46.22
N PHE A 31 -40.33 -11.01 -45.07
CA PHE A 31 -38.90 -11.30 -44.91
C PHE A 31 -38.67 -12.17 -43.66
N LYS A 32 -37.98 -13.29 -43.81
CA LYS A 32 -37.55 -14.13 -42.69
C LYS A 32 -36.07 -13.95 -42.47
N LEU A 33 -35.69 -13.56 -41.25
CA LEU A 33 -34.31 -13.38 -40.85
C LEU A 33 -34.03 -14.30 -39.66
N SER A 34 -32.92 -15.04 -39.77
CA SER A 34 -32.36 -15.81 -38.66
C SER A 34 -31.01 -15.21 -38.29
N GLN A 35 -30.86 -14.80 -37.05
CA GLN A 35 -29.61 -14.23 -36.55
C GLN A 35 -29.07 -15.13 -35.45
N LYS A 36 -27.84 -15.64 -35.63
CA LYS A 36 -27.07 -16.28 -34.57
C LYS A 36 -26.46 -15.19 -33.69
N LEU A 37 -26.77 -15.22 -32.42
CA LEU A 37 -26.11 -14.40 -31.40
C LEU A 37 -24.88 -15.13 -30.90
N VAL A 38 -23.80 -14.40 -30.74
CA VAL A 38 -22.57 -14.91 -30.13
C VAL A 38 -22.69 -14.66 -28.63
N PRO A 39 -22.47 -15.67 -27.78
CA PRO A 39 -22.43 -15.44 -26.35
C PRO A 39 -21.49 -14.27 -26.04
N ASP A 40 -21.98 -13.31 -25.30
CA ASP A 40 -21.10 -12.30 -24.70
C ASP A 40 -20.39 -12.99 -23.55
N THR A 41 -19.33 -13.70 -23.88
CA THR A 41 -18.27 -13.99 -22.93
C THR A 41 -17.42 -12.72 -22.76
N GLU A 42 -18.02 -11.57 -22.46
CA GLU A 42 -17.37 -10.78 -21.43
C GLU A 42 -17.43 -11.68 -20.20
N VAL A 43 -16.43 -12.53 -20.11
CA VAL A 43 -15.84 -12.85 -18.82
C VAL A 43 -15.78 -11.50 -18.14
N LEU A 44 -16.73 -11.21 -17.23
CA LEU A 44 -16.44 -10.32 -16.13
C LEU A 44 -15.01 -10.71 -15.81
N ASN A 45 -14.04 -9.84 -16.11
CA ASN A 45 -12.67 -10.11 -15.74
C ASN A 45 -12.79 -10.43 -14.28
N GLU A 46 -12.87 -11.73 -14.01
CA GLU A 46 -12.86 -12.25 -12.67
C GLU A 46 -11.64 -11.56 -12.13
N VAL A 47 -11.84 -10.58 -11.25
CA VAL A 47 -10.73 -9.89 -10.62
C VAL A 47 -10.06 -11.01 -9.90
N THR A 48 -9.09 -11.62 -10.60
CA THR A 48 -8.33 -12.72 -10.06
C THR A 48 -7.46 -12.06 -9.02
N VAL A 49 -8.01 -11.98 -7.78
CA VAL A 49 -7.35 -11.48 -6.59
C VAL A 49 -6.25 -12.48 -6.24
N THR A 50 -5.30 -12.64 -7.14
CA THR A 50 -4.17 -13.53 -6.95
C THR A 50 -2.90 -12.71 -6.97
N ALA A 51 -2.14 -12.86 -5.91
CA ALA A 51 -0.74 -12.56 -5.96
C ALA A 51 -0.09 -13.50 -7.00
N VAL A 52 0.49 -12.92 -8.04
CA VAL A 52 1.18 -13.72 -9.08
C VAL A 52 2.56 -14.09 -8.55
N GLU A 53 2.79 -15.38 -8.34
CA GLU A 53 4.10 -15.88 -7.98
C GLU A 53 4.97 -16.06 -9.23
N ASN A 54 6.15 -15.45 -9.22
CA ASN A 54 7.11 -15.62 -10.30
C ASN A 54 7.84 -16.95 -10.13
N LYS A 55 7.75 -17.85 -11.12
CA LYS A 55 8.34 -19.19 -11.11
C LYS A 55 9.85 -19.20 -11.42
N GLY A 56 10.55 -18.07 -11.30
CA GLY A 56 11.99 -17.96 -11.52
C GLY A 56 12.82 -18.41 -10.32
N ILE A 57 14.15 -18.27 -10.44
CA ILE A 57 15.14 -18.52 -9.37
C ILE A 57 14.89 -17.64 -8.14
N THR A 58 14.27 -16.47 -8.35
CA THR A 58 13.81 -15.55 -7.30
C THR A 58 12.35 -15.84 -6.98
N SER A 59 12.07 -16.32 -5.77
CA SER A 59 10.70 -16.40 -5.28
C SER A 59 10.18 -15.00 -4.98
N SER A 60 9.45 -14.41 -5.92
CA SER A 60 8.80 -13.12 -5.74
C SER A 60 7.29 -13.23 -5.94
N THR A 61 6.55 -12.50 -5.13
CA THR A 61 5.10 -12.40 -5.20
C THR A 61 4.74 -10.97 -5.55
N ARG A 62 3.90 -10.77 -6.56
CA ARG A 62 3.42 -9.45 -6.95
C ARG A 62 1.93 -9.30 -6.63
N ILE A 63 1.59 -8.24 -5.91
CA ILE A 63 0.23 -7.86 -5.52
C ILE A 63 -0.13 -6.59 -6.29
N GLY A 64 -1.12 -6.64 -7.16
CA GLY A 64 -1.58 -5.50 -7.96
C GLY A 64 -2.61 -4.63 -7.24
N CYS A 65 -2.90 -3.45 -7.82
CA CYS A 65 -3.85 -2.49 -7.28
C CYS A 65 -5.27 -3.07 -7.12
N ASP A 66 -5.70 -3.96 -8.03
CA ASP A 66 -7.03 -4.56 -7.97
C ASP A 66 -7.19 -5.49 -6.77
N ALA A 67 -6.15 -6.30 -6.47
CA ALA A 67 -6.11 -7.13 -5.28
C ALA A 67 -6.13 -6.28 -4.00
N ILE A 68 -5.36 -5.19 -3.98
CA ILE A 68 -5.34 -4.24 -2.87
C ILE A 68 -6.70 -3.57 -2.67
N ALA A 69 -7.35 -3.16 -3.76
CA ALA A 69 -8.67 -2.55 -3.71
C ALA A 69 -9.74 -3.52 -3.20
N HIS A 70 -9.61 -4.82 -3.52
CA HIS A 70 -10.55 -5.84 -3.10
C HIS A 70 -10.52 -6.10 -1.59
N ILE A 71 -9.32 -6.28 -1.01
CA ILE A 71 -9.19 -6.54 0.43
C ILE A 71 -9.37 -5.29 1.30
N GLN A 72 -9.34 -4.10 0.68
CA GLN A 72 -9.53 -2.82 1.37
C GLN A 72 -8.71 -2.68 2.67
N PRO A 73 -7.38 -2.78 2.60
CA PRO A 73 -6.54 -2.85 3.77
C PRO A 73 -6.61 -1.57 4.63
N SER A 74 -6.45 -1.72 5.92
CA SER A 74 -6.27 -0.59 6.86
C SER A 74 -4.79 -0.32 7.13
N SER A 75 -3.97 -1.36 6.99
CA SER A 75 -2.53 -1.36 7.18
C SER A 75 -1.86 -2.14 6.05
N PHE A 76 -0.59 -1.84 5.79
CA PHE A 76 0.21 -2.62 4.84
C PHE A 76 0.32 -4.11 5.26
N ALA A 77 0.26 -4.40 6.56
CA ALA A 77 0.28 -5.76 7.07
C ALA A 77 -0.87 -6.63 6.52
N ASP A 78 -2.01 -6.05 6.22
CA ASP A 78 -3.17 -6.77 5.68
C ASP A 78 -2.86 -7.34 4.28
N LEU A 79 -1.92 -6.74 3.54
CA LEU A 79 -1.49 -7.25 2.23
C LEU A 79 -0.74 -8.58 2.33
N LEU A 80 -0.17 -8.89 3.50
CA LEU A 80 0.56 -10.15 3.71
C LEU A 80 -0.36 -11.37 3.70
N GLU A 81 -1.67 -11.18 3.87
CA GLU A 81 -2.68 -12.24 3.73
C GLU A 81 -2.74 -12.80 2.31
N LEU A 82 -2.39 -11.99 1.31
CA LEU A 82 -2.33 -12.41 -0.09
C LEU A 82 -1.08 -13.22 -0.44
N LEU A 83 -0.15 -13.35 0.50
CA LEU A 83 1.05 -14.18 0.27
C LEU A 83 0.70 -15.67 0.42
N PRO A 84 1.32 -16.56 -0.37
CA PRO A 84 1.19 -17.99 -0.17
C PRO A 84 1.56 -18.40 1.26
N GLY A 85 0.63 -19.04 1.96
CA GLY A 85 0.76 -19.38 3.38
C GLY A 85 0.45 -18.23 4.35
N GLY A 86 0.04 -17.06 3.86
CA GLY A 86 -0.48 -15.98 4.67
C GLY A 86 -1.79 -16.38 5.35
N MET A 87 -1.95 -15.99 6.61
CA MET A 87 -3.20 -16.18 7.35
C MET A 87 -3.77 -14.80 7.66
N ALA A 88 -5.07 -14.65 7.43
CA ALA A 88 -5.80 -13.46 7.86
C ALA A 88 -5.66 -13.29 9.38
N LYS A 89 -5.25 -12.11 9.80
CA LYS A 89 -5.14 -11.72 11.21
C LYS A 89 -5.92 -10.43 11.43
N ASP A 90 -6.57 -10.34 12.55
CA ASP A 90 -7.17 -9.08 12.97
C ASP A 90 -6.10 -7.97 12.98
N PRO A 91 -6.34 -6.81 12.33
CA PRO A 91 -5.37 -5.72 12.33
C PRO A 91 -5.18 -5.19 13.75
N VAL A 92 -3.97 -5.36 14.29
CA VAL A 92 -3.58 -4.84 15.62
C VAL A 92 -2.83 -3.54 15.41
N LEU A 93 -3.55 -2.44 15.18
CA LEU A 93 -2.97 -1.14 14.91
C LEU A 93 -2.43 -0.41 16.16
N GLY A 94 -2.68 -0.94 17.35
CA GLY A 94 -2.20 -0.37 18.62
C GLY A 94 -0.75 -0.66 18.95
N SER A 95 -0.08 -1.56 18.22
CA SER A 95 1.34 -1.89 18.39
C SER A 95 2.05 -1.92 17.04
N PRO A 96 3.39 -1.70 17.01
CA PRO A 96 4.18 -1.79 15.79
C PRO A 96 4.00 -3.11 15.06
N GLN A 97 3.85 -3.05 13.75
CA GLN A 97 3.68 -4.20 12.90
C GLN A 97 4.91 -4.40 12.04
N LEU A 98 5.71 -5.39 12.41
CA LEU A 98 6.96 -5.72 11.75
C LEU A 98 6.78 -6.92 10.82
N ILE A 99 7.43 -6.86 9.67
CA ILE A 99 7.38 -7.95 8.70
C ILE A 99 8.38 -9.05 9.05
N ASN A 100 7.96 -10.30 8.88
CA ASN A 100 8.84 -11.46 8.93
C ASN A 100 8.59 -12.34 7.71
N LEU A 101 9.56 -12.41 6.80
CA LEU A 101 9.42 -13.14 5.53
C LEU A 101 10.02 -14.57 5.56
N ARG A 102 10.87 -14.88 6.54
CA ARG A 102 11.67 -16.11 6.51
C ARG A 102 11.73 -16.91 7.81
N SER A 103 10.95 -16.63 8.81
CA SER A 103 10.98 -17.47 10.01
C SER A 103 10.15 -18.74 9.81
N ALA A 104 10.82 -19.86 9.82
CA ALA A 104 10.20 -21.18 9.79
C ALA A 104 9.73 -21.64 11.18
N ASN A 105 10.13 -20.97 12.26
CA ASN A 105 9.86 -21.36 13.63
C ASN A 105 9.17 -20.24 14.40
N SER A 106 8.43 -20.62 15.45
CA SER A 106 7.93 -19.73 16.49
C SER A 106 9.13 -19.08 17.21
N LEU A 107 9.57 -17.94 16.70
CA LEU A 107 10.64 -17.16 17.31
C LEU A 107 10.16 -16.56 18.63
N SER A 108 11.06 -16.42 19.58
CA SER A 108 10.81 -15.60 20.76
C SER A 108 10.46 -14.17 20.33
N ASN A 109 9.73 -13.41 21.17
CA ASN A 109 9.37 -12.04 20.84
C ASN A 109 10.57 -11.16 20.50
N ALA A 110 11.73 -11.41 21.11
CA ALA A 110 12.97 -10.69 20.86
C ALA A 110 13.57 -11.05 19.47
N ASP A 111 13.61 -12.34 19.14
CA ASP A 111 14.12 -12.81 17.85
C ASP A 111 13.22 -12.38 16.68
N TYR A 112 11.91 -12.33 16.92
CA TYR A 112 10.94 -11.84 15.94
C TYR A 112 11.18 -10.37 15.62
N ALA A 113 11.42 -9.55 16.62
CA ALA A 113 11.68 -8.14 16.45
C ALA A 113 12.97 -7.89 15.62
N THR A 114 14.06 -8.59 15.91
CA THR A 114 15.32 -8.43 15.20
C THR A 114 15.30 -9.01 13.78
N SER A 115 14.48 -10.02 13.51
CA SER A 115 14.37 -10.62 12.17
C SER A 115 13.80 -9.66 11.12
N ALA A 116 13.00 -8.69 11.54
CA ALA A 116 12.43 -7.67 10.65
C ALA A 116 13.48 -6.69 10.11
N LEU A 117 14.62 -6.51 10.79
CA LEU A 117 15.74 -5.68 10.32
C LEU A 117 16.33 -6.17 9.00
N GLY A 118 16.26 -7.47 8.75
CA GLY A 118 16.76 -8.07 7.50
C GLY A 118 15.87 -7.87 6.29
N THR A 119 14.69 -7.29 6.45
CA THR A 119 13.75 -7.00 5.34
C THR A 119 13.83 -5.53 4.95
N ARG A 120 14.25 -5.28 3.71
CA ARG A 120 14.33 -3.93 3.16
C ARG A 120 13.00 -3.52 2.52
N PHE A 121 12.52 -2.34 2.88
CA PHE A 121 11.41 -1.68 2.20
C PHE A 121 11.92 -0.65 1.20
N MET A 122 11.34 -0.67 0.01
CA MET A 122 11.61 0.30 -1.05
C MET A 122 10.28 0.93 -1.47
N ILE A 123 10.25 2.25 -1.63
CA ILE A 123 9.10 2.97 -2.19
C ILE A 123 9.56 3.78 -3.39
N ASP A 124 8.99 3.49 -4.55
CA ASP A 124 9.36 4.10 -5.84
C ASP A 124 10.87 4.00 -6.14
N GLY A 125 11.49 2.86 -5.78
CA GLY A 125 12.91 2.59 -5.99
C GLY A 125 13.85 3.27 -4.99
N ARG A 126 13.35 3.78 -3.87
CA ARG A 126 14.13 4.40 -2.80
C ARG A 126 13.98 3.61 -1.51
N PRO A 127 15.06 3.40 -0.75
CA PRO A 127 14.97 2.71 0.53
C PRO A 127 14.17 3.55 1.54
N VAL A 128 13.37 2.86 2.33
CA VAL A 128 12.69 3.45 3.50
C VAL A 128 13.66 3.40 4.67
N ASN A 129 13.96 4.56 5.24
CA ASN A 129 14.67 4.64 6.50
C ASN A 129 13.68 4.72 7.66
N ASN A 130 13.98 4.06 8.75
CA ASN A 130 13.19 4.01 9.96
C ASN A 130 14.05 4.00 11.23
N ASP A 131 15.31 4.44 11.12
CA ASP A 131 16.31 4.25 12.17
C ASP A 131 16.03 5.08 13.43
N ALA A 132 15.29 6.18 13.28
CA ALA A 132 14.97 7.07 14.40
C ALA A 132 13.57 6.81 15.01
N ASN A 133 12.81 5.83 14.51
CA ASN A 133 11.48 5.54 15.06
C ASN A 133 11.60 4.76 16.38
N MET A 134 11.27 5.41 17.48
CA MET A 134 11.26 4.84 18.83
C MET A 134 9.84 4.49 19.35
N GLN A 135 8.80 4.61 18.51
CA GLN A 135 7.41 4.31 18.89
C GLN A 135 7.14 2.82 19.16
N SER A 136 8.11 1.96 18.98
CA SER A 136 8.01 0.52 19.22
C SER A 136 8.03 0.12 20.69
N THR A 137 8.24 1.08 21.62
CA THR A 137 8.32 0.77 23.04
C THR A 137 6.93 0.49 23.62
N PRO A 138 6.68 -0.70 24.21
CA PRO A 138 5.42 -0.95 24.90
C PRO A 138 5.27 0.01 26.08
N ALA A 139 4.13 0.67 26.21
CA ALA A 139 3.87 1.63 27.27
C ALA A 139 4.00 1.03 28.67
N PHE A 140 3.70 -0.25 28.82
CA PHE A 140 3.59 -0.95 30.10
C PHE A 140 4.67 -2.00 30.34
N SER A 141 5.80 -1.90 29.65
CA SER A 141 6.94 -2.77 29.94
C SER A 141 7.56 -2.41 31.29
N ASN A 142 7.57 -3.34 32.23
CA ASN A 142 8.23 -3.18 33.54
C ASN A 142 9.75 -3.06 33.41
N TYR A 143 10.30 -3.40 32.29
CA TYR A 143 11.71 -3.31 31.99
C TYR A 143 11.89 -2.18 30.98
N GLY A 144 12.64 -1.17 31.36
CA GLY A 144 12.95 0.02 30.54
C GLY A 144 13.78 -0.27 29.30
N SER A 145 13.40 -1.29 28.55
CA SER A 145 13.99 -1.59 27.26
C SER A 145 13.51 -0.56 26.26
N SER A 146 14.33 0.44 26.02
CA SER A 146 14.21 1.25 24.83
C SER A 146 14.50 0.37 23.63
N TYR A 147 13.47 -0.03 22.93
CA TYR A 147 13.63 -0.73 21.67
C TYR A 147 13.98 0.32 20.61
N VAL A 148 15.24 0.39 20.27
CA VAL A 148 15.71 1.20 19.18
C VAL A 148 15.56 0.35 17.93
N ASN A 149 14.70 0.77 17.04
CA ASN A 149 14.52 0.28 15.68
C ASN A 149 14.60 -1.25 15.46
N TYR A 150 13.45 -1.85 15.26
CA TYR A 150 13.34 -3.27 14.87
C TYR A 150 12.96 -3.47 13.39
N GLY A 151 13.12 -2.46 12.55
CA GLY A 151 12.73 -2.48 11.16
C GLY A 151 11.53 -1.57 10.84
N THR A 152 11.03 -1.64 9.62
CA THR A 152 9.96 -0.76 9.16
C THR A 152 8.62 -1.12 9.80
N ASP A 153 8.01 -0.16 10.48
CA ASP A 153 6.63 -0.31 10.98
C ASP A 153 5.64 -0.19 9.83
N MET A 154 5.00 -1.30 9.49
CA MET A 154 4.04 -1.36 8.39
C MET A 154 2.80 -0.49 8.60
N ARG A 155 2.50 -0.06 9.84
CA ARG A 155 1.42 0.89 10.12
C ARG A 155 1.66 2.25 9.47
N GLU A 156 2.92 2.64 9.25
CA GLU A 156 3.28 3.93 8.65
C GLU A 156 3.02 3.99 7.14
N ILE A 157 2.90 2.84 6.49
CA ILE A 157 2.74 2.75 5.04
C ILE A 157 1.26 2.86 4.68
N SER A 158 0.90 3.94 3.97
CA SER A 158 -0.44 4.09 3.39
C SER A 158 -0.60 3.15 2.19
N THR A 159 -1.72 2.45 2.13
CA THR A 159 -2.02 1.47 1.06
C THR A 159 -2.82 2.06 -0.10
N GLU A 160 -3.38 3.25 0.06
CA GLU A 160 -4.31 3.85 -0.89
C GLU A 160 -3.67 4.28 -2.22
N ASP A 161 -2.40 4.74 -2.15
CA ASP A 161 -1.63 5.18 -3.32
C ASP A 161 -0.86 4.06 -4.02
N ILE A 162 -0.94 2.85 -3.51
CA ILE A 162 -0.16 1.73 -4.06
C ILE A 162 -0.75 1.27 -5.39
N ASP A 163 0.11 1.15 -6.40
CA ASP A 163 -0.19 0.52 -7.67
C ASP A 163 0.13 -0.98 -7.62
N ASN A 164 1.32 -1.31 -7.16
CA ASN A 164 1.72 -2.69 -6.95
C ASN A 164 2.77 -2.83 -5.84
N VAL A 165 2.80 -4.02 -5.26
CA VAL A 165 3.81 -4.45 -4.28
C VAL A 165 4.47 -5.71 -4.80
N GLU A 166 5.78 -5.71 -4.86
CA GLU A 166 6.58 -6.90 -5.12
C GLU A 166 7.31 -7.32 -3.85
N ILE A 167 7.05 -8.54 -3.39
CA ILE A 167 7.68 -9.12 -2.20
C ILE A 167 8.61 -10.23 -2.63
N VAL A 168 9.92 -9.99 -2.49
CA VAL A 168 10.97 -10.95 -2.83
C VAL A 168 11.40 -11.69 -1.56
N ARG A 169 11.12 -12.98 -1.52
CA ARG A 169 11.50 -13.90 -0.41
C ARG A 169 12.75 -14.71 -0.71
N GLY A 170 13.16 -14.71 -1.97
CA GLY A 170 14.35 -15.43 -2.45
C GLY A 170 15.60 -14.56 -2.50
N ILE A 171 16.47 -14.86 -3.46
CA ILE A 171 17.67 -14.08 -3.74
C ILE A 171 17.25 -12.79 -4.48
N ALA A 172 17.42 -11.65 -3.85
CA ALA A 172 17.12 -10.36 -4.50
C ALA A 172 18.20 -10.01 -5.52
N SER A 173 17.85 -9.12 -6.45
CA SER A 173 18.83 -8.58 -7.42
C SER A 173 19.97 -7.88 -6.70
N VAL A 174 21.18 -8.00 -7.24
CA VAL A 174 22.42 -7.35 -6.73
C VAL A 174 22.34 -5.83 -6.63
N LYS A 175 21.35 -5.20 -7.26
CA LYS A 175 21.11 -3.75 -7.16
C LYS A 175 20.53 -3.33 -5.79
N TYR A 176 20.08 -4.28 -4.98
CA TYR A 176 19.54 -4.04 -3.65
C TYR A 176 20.54 -4.52 -2.60
N GLY A 177 21.00 -3.60 -1.75
CA GLY A 177 21.88 -3.89 -0.61
C GLY A 177 21.11 -4.00 0.70
N ASP A 178 21.84 -4.34 1.76
CA ASP A 178 21.38 -4.31 3.16
C ASP A 178 20.13 -5.14 3.45
N LEU A 179 20.03 -6.34 2.86
CA LEU A 179 18.93 -7.25 3.11
C LEU A 179 19.43 -8.67 3.34
N THR A 180 18.85 -9.34 4.34
CA THR A 180 19.15 -10.74 4.68
C THR A 180 17.90 -11.62 4.63
N SER A 181 16.72 -11.05 4.84
CA SER A 181 15.45 -11.79 4.92
C SER A 181 14.59 -11.62 3.68
N GLY A 182 14.63 -10.45 3.02
CA GLY A 182 13.84 -10.20 1.84
C GLY A 182 13.69 -8.72 1.48
N LEU A 183 12.95 -8.48 0.41
CA LEU A 183 12.69 -7.15 -0.12
C LEU A 183 11.19 -6.94 -0.31
N VAL A 184 10.70 -5.80 0.13
CA VAL A 184 9.36 -5.29 -0.18
C VAL A 184 9.52 -4.05 -1.05
N ASN A 185 9.14 -4.16 -2.30
CA ASN A 185 9.24 -3.07 -3.27
C ASN A 185 7.85 -2.55 -3.61
N ILE A 186 7.56 -1.33 -3.21
CA ILE A 186 6.27 -0.66 -3.36
C ILE A 186 6.37 0.35 -4.50
N THR A 187 5.49 0.21 -5.48
CA THR A 187 5.33 1.19 -6.55
C THR A 187 4.01 1.92 -6.35
N ARG A 188 4.04 3.26 -6.37
CA ARG A 188 2.84 4.07 -6.19
C ARG A 188 2.27 4.50 -7.54
N LYS A 189 0.95 4.74 -7.56
CA LYS A 189 0.19 5.21 -8.73
C LYS A 189 0.78 6.51 -9.29
N ARG A 190 0.85 6.62 -10.60
CA ARG A 190 1.34 7.80 -11.31
C ARG A 190 0.32 8.28 -12.32
N GLY A 191 0.10 9.61 -12.37
CA GLY A 191 -0.86 10.22 -13.28
C GLY A 191 -2.30 9.95 -12.86
N GLY A 192 -3.20 9.90 -13.83
CA GLY A 192 -4.63 9.84 -13.61
C GLY A 192 -5.25 11.23 -13.58
N LYS A 193 -6.56 11.30 -13.74
CA LYS A 193 -7.33 12.56 -13.75
C LYS A 193 -8.40 12.59 -12.68
N ASP A 194 -8.72 11.44 -12.12
CA ASP A 194 -9.84 11.30 -11.20
C ASP A 194 -9.47 11.69 -9.77
N LEU A 195 -10.42 12.27 -9.08
CA LEU A 195 -10.34 12.51 -7.65
C LEU A 195 -10.76 11.20 -6.94
N HIS A 196 -9.87 10.66 -6.12
CA HIS A 196 -10.15 9.50 -5.30
C HIS A 196 -10.34 9.94 -3.85
N ALA A 197 -11.53 9.71 -3.32
CA ALA A 197 -11.83 9.89 -1.91
C ALA A 197 -12.31 8.56 -1.33
N ARG A 198 -11.78 8.19 -0.18
CA ARG A 198 -12.18 6.98 0.52
C ARG A 198 -12.38 7.25 1.99
N PHE A 199 -13.48 6.74 2.50
CA PHE A 199 -13.76 6.65 3.92
C PHE A 199 -13.96 5.17 4.30
N LYS A 200 -13.22 4.71 5.29
CA LYS A 200 -13.42 3.38 5.89
C LYS A 200 -13.62 3.57 7.39
N SER A 201 -14.59 2.86 7.94
CA SER A 201 -14.83 2.82 9.38
C SER A 201 -15.14 1.39 9.79
N ASP A 202 -14.40 0.87 10.72
CA ASP A 202 -14.64 -0.39 11.41
C ASP A 202 -14.65 -0.19 12.92
N MET A 203 -14.77 -1.29 13.68
CA MET A 203 -14.82 -1.21 15.15
C MET A 203 -13.54 -0.63 15.77
N LYS A 204 -12.38 -0.80 15.12
CA LYS A 204 -11.07 -0.46 15.66
C LYS A 204 -10.44 0.74 14.97
N SER A 205 -10.89 1.10 13.76
CA SER A 205 -10.23 2.15 12.98
C SER A 205 -11.18 3.02 12.15
N LYS A 206 -10.72 4.23 11.89
CA LYS A 206 -11.34 5.17 10.94
C LYS A 206 -10.26 5.70 10.02
N LEU A 207 -10.44 5.54 8.72
CA LEU A 207 -9.51 5.97 7.70
C LEU A 207 -10.20 6.96 6.76
N PHE A 208 -9.51 8.05 6.48
CA PHE A 208 -9.89 9.06 5.50
C PHE A 208 -8.74 9.21 4.51
N TYR A 209 -9.05 9.10 3.24
CA TYR A 209 -8.10 9.29 2.16
C TYR A 209 -8.66 10.25 1.12
N LEU A 210 -7.80 11.12 0.63
CA LEU A 210 -8.06 12.00 -0.50
C LEU A 210 -6.82 12.04 -1.38
N GLY A 211 -6.99 11.77 -2.67
CA GLY A 211 -5.89 11.79 -3.62
C GLY A 211 -6.34 12.21 -5.00
N LYS A 212 -5.50 12.98 -5.71
CA LYS A 212 -5.73 13.40 -7.08
C LYS A 212 -4.46 13.33 -7.90
N GLY A 213 -4.60 12.79 -9.11
CA GLY A 213 -3.60 12.86 -10.15
C GLY A 213 -3.91 13.97 -11.16
N PHE A 214 -2.86 14.50 -11.74
CA PHE A 214 -2.91 15.39 -12.90
C PHE A 214 -1.92 14.86 -13.92
N GLU A 215 -2.35 14.84 -15.16
CA GLU A 215 -1.56 14.35 -16.27
C GLU A 215 -1.73 15.26 -17.47
N TRP A 216 -0.62 15.62 -18.08
CA TRP A 216 -0.59 16.46 -19.28
C TRP A 216 0.63 16.15 -20.14
N GLY A 217 0.62 16.60 -21.39
CA GLY A 217 1.60 16.28 -22.38
C GLY A 217 1.08 15.23 -23.35
N ASP A 218 1.97 14.64 -24.11
CA ASP A 218 1.72 13.60 -25.09
C ASP A 218 2.54 12.33 -24.78
N ASP A 219 2.45 11.32 -25.64
CA ASP A 219 3.19 10.07 -25.48
C ASP A 219 4.71 10.26 -25.56
N SER A 220 5.19 11.38 -26.11
CA SER A 220 6.61 11.70 -26.22
C SER A 220 7.15 12.45 -25.00
N ASP A 221 6.33 13.28 -24.33
CA ASP A 221 6.67 14.06 -23.14
C ASP A 221 5.49 14.09 -22.16
N ARG A 222 5.30 13.02 -21.45
CA ARG A 222 4.24 12.86 -20.44
C ARG A 222 4.68 13.40 -19.10
N ARG A 223 3.86 14.24 -18.50
CA ARG A 223 4.10 14.84 -17.18
C ARG A 223 2.96 14.51 -16.24
N THR A 224 3.30 14.23 -14.99
CA THR A 224 2.32 13.84 -13.99
C THR A 224 2.58 14.54 -12.67
N ILE A 225 1.52 14.92 -11.96
CA ILE A 225 1.55 15.31 -10.55
C ILE A 225 0.52 14.46 -9.84
N ASN A 226 0.90 13.87 -8.71
CA ASN A 226 -0.03 13.20 -7.80
C ASN A 226 0.10 13.84 -6.42
N ALA A 227 -1.01 14.24 -5.85
CA ALA A 227 -1.09 14.74 -4.49
C ALA A 227 -2.08 13.89 -3.70
N SER A 228 -1.71 13.50 -2.48
CA SER A 228 -2.57 12.69 -1.63
C SER A 228 -2.36 12.99 -0.14
N ALA A 229 -3.41 12.75 0.63
CA ALA A 229 -3.40 12.79 2.08
C ALA A 229 -4.21 11.61 2.63
N ASN A 230 -3.70 10.98 3.68
CA ASN A 230 -4.36 9.88 4.38
C ASN A 230 -4.29 10.13 5.89
N TYR A 231 -5.42 9.99 6.55
CA TYR A 231 -5.52 10.05 8.00
C TYR A 231 -6.14 8.75 8.53
N LEU A 232 -5.48 8.13 9.49
CA LEU A 232 -5.93 6.94 10.19
C LEU A 232 -6.00 7.22 11.68
N ASP A 233 -7.15 6.98 12.30
CA ASP A 233 -7.34 6.94 13.75
C ASP A 233 -7.67 5.51 14.15
N SER A 234 -6.85 4.89 14.98
CA SER A 234 -7.04 3.51 15.39
C SER A 234 -7.00 3.33 16.91
N ARG A 235 -7.69 2.30 17.36
CA ARG A 235 -7.73 1.87 18.76
C ARG A 235 -7.52 0.36 18.83
N SER A 236 -6.70 -0.11 19.75
CA SER A 236 -6.50 -1.55 19.97
C SER A 236 -7.79 -2.23 20.44
N ASP A 237 -8.49 -1.58 21.34
CA ASP A 237 -9.80 -1.98 21.83
C ASP A 237 -10.75 -0.76 21.75
N PRO A 238 -11.88 -0.84 21.02
CA PRO A 238 -12.83 0.26 20.89
C PRO A 238 -13.45 0.69 22.23
N ARG A 239 -13.45 -0.17 23.25
CA ARG A 239 -13.93 0.13 24.61
C ARG A 239 -12.93 0.99 25.40
N GLN A 240 -11.64 0.92 25.03
CA GLN A 240 -10.58 1.69 25.68
C GLN A 240 -10.36 3.03 24.98
N THR A 241 -11.04 4.06 25.43
CA THR A 241 -10.88 5.42 24.86
C THR A 241 -9.53 6.06 25.18
N ARG A 242 -8.77 5.44 26.08
CA ARG A 242 -7.48 5.94 26.62
C ARG A 242 -6.26 5.49 25.82
N GLN A 243 -6.46 4.61 24.82
CA GLN A 243 -5.40 4.10 23.96
C GLN A 243 -5.79 4.35 22.50
N ASN A 244 -5.01 5.17 21.83
CA ASN A 244 -5.18 5.39 20.41
C ASN A 244 -3.83 5.61 19.72
N TRP A 245 -3.76 5.22 18.46
CA TRP A 245 -2.67 5.51 17.57
C TRP A 245 -3.23 6.18 16.32
N LYS A 246 -2.60 7.26 15.89
CA LYS A 246 -3.03 8.04 14.73
C LYS A 246 -1.89 8.17 13.75
N ARG A 247 -2.22 8.18 12.47
CA ARG A 247 -1.29 8.42 11.38
C ARG A 247 -1.84 9.47 10.44
N LEU A 248 -0.99 10.39 10.07
CA LEU A 248 -1.21 11.33 8.97
C LEU A 248 -0.11 11.13 7.95
N THR A 249 -0.45 10.77 6.72
CA THR A 249 0.50 10.75 5.62
C THR A 249 0.07 11.72 4.54
N SER A 250 1.01 12.42 3.95
CA SER A 250 0.78 13.23 2.77
C SER A 250 1.93 13.06 1.78
N SER A 251 1.62 13.09 0.50
CA SER A 251 2.63 13.02 -0.53
C SER A 251 2.31 13.92 -1.72
N VAL A 252 3.37 14.52 -2.28
CA VAL A 252 3.31 15.20 -3.58
C VAL A 252 4.39 14.60 -4.45
N ARG A 253 4.01 14.10 -5.61
CA ARG A 253 4.90 13.39 -6.53
C ARG A 253 4.80 13.98 -7.90
N PHE A 254 5.93 14.42 -8.44
CA PHE A 254 6.09 14.87 -9.82
C PHE A 254 6.78 13.79 -10.64
N GLY A 255 6.30 13.55 -11.85
CA GLY A 255 6.90 12.63 -12.81
C GLY A 255 6.96 13.24 -14.20
N ARG A 256 8.02 12.94 -14.93
CA ARG A 256 8.16 13.26 -16.35
C ARG A 256 8.77 12.08 -17.07
N ASP A 257 8.07 11.57 -18.06
CA ASP A 257 8.52 10.50 -18.94
C ASP A 257 8.69 11.07 -20.35
N MET A 258 9.91 10.97 -20.87
CA MET A 258 10.26 11.46 -22.21
C MET A 258 10.64 10.25 -23.06
N ARG A 259 10.06 10.15 -24.25
CA ARG A 259 10.31 9.05 -25.20
C ARG A 259 10.75 9.62 -26.53
N ASN A 260 11.97 9.29 -26.92
CA ASN A 260 12.51 9.55 -28.25
C ASN A 260 12.64 8.23 -29.03
N GLU A 261 13.09 8.29 -30.28
CA GLU A 261 13.33 7.08 -31.10
C GLU A 261 14.33 6.13 -30.43
N ASP A 262 15.41 6.67 -29.86
CA ASP A 262 16.51 5.90 -29.27
C ASP A 262 16.33 5.56 -27.78
N PHE A 263 15.71 6.45 -26.99
CA PHE A 263 15.72 6.36 -25.54
C PHE A 263 14.36 6.65 -24.90
N THR A 264 14.11 5.97 -23.80
CA THR A 264 13.08 6.36 -22.83
C THR A 264 13.78 6.93 -21.60
N LYS A 265 13.45 8.17 -21.25
CA LYS A 265 13.98 8.86 -20.07
C LYS A 265 12.84 9.08 -19.09
N SER A 266 13.08 8.79 -17.82
CA SER A 266 12.09 9.00 -16.76
C SER A 266 12.75 9.78 -15.62
N PHE A 267 12.07 10.80 -15.14
CA PHE A 267 12.49 11.61 -13.99
C PHE A 267 11.33 11.72 -13.00
N SER A 268 11.60 11.60 -11.72
CA SER A 268 10.59 11.82 -10.69
C SER A 268 11.16 12.49 -9.45
N VAL A 269 10.33 13.33 -8.82
CA VAL A 269 10.58 13.95 -7.52
C VAL A 269 9.40 13.63 -6.63
N ASN A 270 9.68 13.20 -5.40
CA ASN A 270 8.66 12.86 -4.41
C ASN A 270 8.94 13.62 -3.12
N LEU A 271 7.90 14.21 -2.56
CA LEU A 271 7.88 14.85 -1.26
C LEU A 271 6.89 14.06 -0.41
N ASP A 272 7.36 13.47 0.67
CA ASP A 272 6.54 12.62 1.52
C ASP A 272 6.63 13.07 2.98
N TYR A 273 5.48 13.09 3.65
CA TYR A 273 5.37 13.31 5.08
C TYR A 273 4.62 12.15 5.74
N ILE A 274 5.13 11.67 6.85
CA ILE A 274 4.49 10.70 7.72
C ILE A 274 4.56 11.24 9.15
N GLY A 275 3.39 11.44 9.76
CA GLY A 275 3.26 11.71 11.18
C GLY A 275 2.52 10.57 11.86
N SER A 276 3.04 10.04 12.96
CA SER A 276 2.33 9.09 13.79
C SER A 276 2.34 9.53 15.25
N PHE A 277 1.18 9.36 15.90
CA PHE A 277 0.91 9.87 17.22
C PHE A 277 0.34 8.73 18.06
N ASP A 278 1.10 8.29 19.03
CA ASP A 278 0.68 7.26 19.99
C ASP A 278 0.31 7.92 21.31
N ASN A 279 -0.82 7.52 21.87
CA ASN A 279 -1.28 8.01 23.16
C ASN A 279 -1.88 6.85 23.93
N GLN A 280 -1.25 6.53 25.06
CA GLN A 280 -1.66 5.46 25.94
C GLN A 280 -1.72 5.98 27.37
N LYS A 281 -2.80 5.67 28.07
CA LYS A 281 -3.02 6.05 29.49
C LYS A 281 -3.53 4.84 30.24
N SER A 282 -3.01 4.61 31.44
CA SER A 282 -3.53 3.63 32.38
C SER A 282 -4.95 3.98 32.82
N ASP A 283 -5.75 2.97 33.09
CA ASP A 283 -7.04 3.14 33.74
C ASP A 283 -6.85 3.23 35.27
N VAL A 284 -6.95 4.46 35.79
CA VAL A 284 -6.71 4.76 37.22
C VAL A 284 -7.65 3.98 38.13
N ASP A 285 -8.84 3.67 37.68
CA ASP A 285 -9.85 3.01 38.53
C ASP A 285 -9.64 1.49 38.61
N LEU A 286 -9.21 0.87 37.49
CA LEU A 286 -8.84 -0.55 37.46
C LEU A 286 -7.49 -0.80 38.15
N ASP A 287 -6.52 0.06 37.91
CA ASP A 287 -5.17 -0.12 38.43
C ASP A 287 -5.08 0.09 39.96
N LYS A 288 -6.01 0.84 40.53
CA LYS A 288 -6.12 0.98 42.00
C LYS A 288 -6.67 -0.27 42.71
N THR A 289 -7.46 -1.07 42.00
CA THR A 289 -8.14 -2.24 42.58
C THR A 289 -7.33 -3.52 42.47
N GLU A 290 -6.42 -3.62 41.53
CA GLU A 290 -5.68 -4.86 41.25
C GLU A 290 -4.21 -4.86 41.70
N GLY A 291 -3.90 -4.30 42.84
CA GLY A 291 -2.64 -4.61 43.51
C GLY A 291 -1.43 -3.79 43.05
N GLY A 292 -1.61 -2.53 42.72
CA GLY A 292 -0.48 -1.60 42.65
C GLY A 292 0.26 -1.51 41.32
N MET A 293 -0.40 -1.73 40.20
CA MET A 293 0.19 -1.39 38.91
C MET A 293 0.46 0.12 38.81
N PRO A 294 1.62 0.54 38.31
CA PRO A 294 1.95 1.95 38.23
C PRO A 294 1.02 2.65 37.24
N ILE A 295 0.48 3.79 37.62
CA ILE A 295 -0.28 4.66 36.73
C ILE A 295 0.70 5.29 35.75
N GLU A 296 0.54 5.01 34.49
CA GLU A 296 1.41 5.52 33.43
C GLU A 296 0.65 6.30 32.36
N THR A 297 1.30 7.32 31.85
CA THR A 297 0.89 8.01 30.63
C THR A 297 2.05 7.98 29.66
N TYR A 298 1.79 7.51 28.46
CA TYR A 298 2.75 7.49 27.36
C TYR A 298 2.18 8.27 26.18
N LYS A 299 2.97 9.20 25.65
CA LYS A 299 2.66 9.91 24.41
C LYS A 299 3.91 9.92 23.57
N SER A 300 3.77 9.53 22.33
CA SER A 300 4.82 9.60 21.33
C SER A 300 4.34 10.37 20.12
N THR A 301 5.21 11.18 19.55
CA THR A 301 4.98 11.92 18.33
C THR A 301 6.17 11.69 17.43
N TYR A 302 5.95 11.03 16.31
CA TYR A 302 6.93 10.75 15.30
C TYR A 302 6.61 11.50 14.02
N ASN A 303 7.56 12.25 13.50
CA ASN A 303 7.45 12.99 12.25
C ASN A 303 8.61 12.63 11.32
N LYS A 304 8.27 12.29 10.09
CA LYS A 304 9.20 11.91 9.05
C LYS A 304 8.93 12.70 7.78
N TYR A 305 9.94 13.40 7.31
CA TYR A 305 9.92 14.18 6.09
C TYR A 305 10.92 13.58 5.11
N SER A 306 10.50 13.24 3.93
CA SER A 306 11.35 12.63 2.92
C SER A 306 11.25 13.38 1.60
N VAL A 307 12.42 13.68 1.03
CA VAL A 307 12.55 14.20 -0.33
C VAL A 307 13.37 13.19 -1.12
N GLY A 308 12.88 12.82 -2.29
CA GLY A 308 13.62 11.87 -3.11
C GLY A 308 13.44 12.13 -4.59
N THR A 309 14.49 11.82 -5.33
CA THR A 309 14.54 11.92 -6.77
C THR A 309 14.94 10.59 -7.38
N ARG A 310 14.42 10.30 -8.56
CA ARG A 310 14.84 9.16 -9.36
C ARG A 310 14.95 9.58 -10.82
N PHE A 311 15.99 9.11 -11.46
CA PHE A 311 16.24 9.30 -12.88
C PHE A 311 16.56 7.97 -13.54
N SER A 312 16.02 7.72 -14.72
CA SER A 312 16.39 6.55 -15.53
C SER A 312 16.45 6.89 -17.00
N ILE A 313 17.41 6.29 -17.70
CA ILE A 313 17.51 6.28 -19.16
C ILE A 313 17.59 4.83 -19.57
N LYS A 314 16.73 4.43 -20.53
CA LYS A 314 16.75 3.10 -21.14
C LYS A 314 16.85 3.22 -22.64
N SER A 315 17.77 2.48 -23.27
CA SER A 315 17.81 2.35 -24.71
C SER A 315 16.59 1.55 -25.19
N ARG A 316 16.00 1.98 -26.30
CA ARG A 316 14.91 1.24 -26.97
C ARG A 316 15.46 0.19 -27.93
N ASP A 317 16.71 0.37 -28.37
CA ASP A 317 17.42 -0.56 -29.24
C ASP A 317 18.26 -1.51 -28.38
N GLY A 318 17.94 -2.79 -28.40
CA GLY A 318 18.58 -3.82 -27.58
C GLY A 318 20.04 -4.11 -27.96
N ASP A 319 20.47 -3.72 -29.19
CA ASP A 319 21.79 -4.03 -29.74
C ASP A 319 22.84 -2.98 -29.40
N LYS A 320 22.47 -1.85 -28.79
CA LYS A 320 23.44 -0.81 -28.37
C LYS A 320 24.24 -1.25 -27.16
N LEU A 321 25.51 -0.85 -27.11
CA LEU A 321 26.41 -1.08 -25.97
C LEU A 321 25.83 -0.50 -24.66
N PHE A 322 25.14 0.65 -24.74
CA PHE A 322 24.46 1.26 -23.61
C PHE A 322 23.01 0.77 -23.54
N ARG A 323 22.66 0.02 -22.49
CA ARG A 323 21.29 -0.53 -22.29
C ARG A 323 20.43 0.32 -21.37
N SER A 324 20.94 0.64 -20.19
CA SER A 324 20.20 1.46 -19.22
C SER A 324 21.11 2.07 -18.18
N TRP A 325 20.70 3.20 -17.67
CA TRP A 325 21.25 3.82 -16.47
C TRP A 325 20.13 4.27 -15.55
N GLU A 326 20.24 3.97 -14.26
CA GLU A 326 19.29 4.37 -13.25
C GLU A 326 20.05 4.97 -12.05
N GLY A 327 19.51 6.06 -11.52
CA GLY A 327 20.02 6.71 -10.32
C GLY A 327 18.88 7.20 -9.45
N SER A 328 19.09 7.13 -8.14
CA SER A 328 18.16 7.70 -7.14
C SER A 328 18.93 8.34 -6.01
N ALA A 329 18.37 9.42 -5.47
CA ALA A 329 18.85 10.07 -4.27
C ALA A 329 17.67 10.41 -3.37
N SER A 330 17.86 10.27 -2.06
CA SER A 330 16.83 10.65 -1.09
C SER A 330 17.46 11.18 0.19
N VAL A 331 16.76 12.15 0.79
CA VAL A 331 17.08 12.68 2.11
C VAL A 331 15.84 12.52 2.97
N THR A 332 16.04 11.99 4.16
CA THR A 332 14.97 11.82 5.15
C THR A 332 15.37 12.50 6.44
N TYR A 333 14.47 13.33 6.96
CA TYR A 333 14.57 13.91 8.30
C TYR A 333 13.51 13.28 9.19
N GLU A 334 13.94 12.76 10.33
CA GLU A 334 13.07 12.10 11.29
C GLU A 334 13.21 12.77 12.65
N ASN A 335 12.06 12.96 13.32
CA ASN A 335 12.00 13.48 14.69
C ASN A 335 10.97 12.68 15.47
N ASP A 336 11.43 12.04 16.53
CA ASP A 336 10.60 11.33 17.48
C ASP A 336 10.71 11.96 18.87
N GLN A 337 9.55 12.20 19.48
CA GLN A 337 9.44 12.74 20.83
C GLN A 337 8.56 11.83 21.67
N ILE A 338 9.13 11.32 22.77
CA ILE A 338 8.43 10.48 23.74
C ILE A 338 8.30 11.20 25.05
N ASN A 339 7.07 11.32 25.54
CA ASN A 339 6.75 11.81 26.87
C ASN A 339 6.11 10.66 27.66
N ARG A 340 6.83 10.21 28.70
CA ARG A 340 6.36 9.18 29.59
C ARG A 340 6.28 9.74 31.02
N TRP A 341 5.13 9.56 31.62
CA TRP A 341 4.93 9.88 33.05
C TRP A 341 4.49 8.63 33.79
N ARG A 342 5.11 8.37 34.95
CA ARG A 342 4.84 7.20 35.74
C ARG A 342 4.71 7.61 37.22
N HIS A 343 3.60 7.23 37.84
CA HIS A 343 3.44 7.31 39.29
C HIS A 343 3.90 6.01 39.94
N VAL A 344 4.89 6.09 40.82
CA VAL A 344 5.38 4.96 41.59
C VAL A 344 5.02 5.19 43.03
N SER A 345 4.11 4.39 43.60
CA SER A 345 3.89 4.39 45.06
C SER A 345 5.04 3.62 45.70
N LEU A 346 5.87 4.32 46.46
CA LEU A 346 6.80 3.66 47.38
C LEU A 346 5.96 3.02 48.47
N GLY A 347 5.92 1.69 48.51
CA GLY A 347 5.31 0.96 49.64
C GLY A 347 5.96 1.42 50.95
N LYS A 348 5.15 1.69 51.97
CA LYS A 348 5.69 1.84 53.31
C LYS A 348 6.43 0.55 53.69
N ALA A 349 7.72 0.67 54.03
CA ALA A 349 8.51 -0.42 54.59
C ALA A 349 7.90 -0.86 55.94
#